data_854bee95d7dbdbfdabc97f9d3663ee3f
#
_entry.id   854bee95d7dbdbfdabc97f9d3663ee3f
#
_cell.length_a   1.000
_cell.length_b   1.000
_cell.length_c   1.000
_cell.angle_alpha   90.00
_cell.angle_beta   90.00
_cell.angle_gamma   90.00
#
_symmetry.space_group_name_H-M   'P 1'
#
loop_
_entity.id
_entity.type
_entity.pdbx_description
1 polymer ?
#
loop_
_entity_poly.entity_id
_entity_poly.type
_entity_poly.pdbx_seq_one_letter_code
_entity_poly.pdbx_strand_id
1 'polypeptide(L)'
;MPIFDSHAYLADTSLSHAMASQQAVLSTMQRYKFDAVALISGTAASCDFVSGNQRLREVLNVDQGLYGYVTLNAGYPAESLEEQRKHMTRREFVAGLLFGHDGIPVTLADAREILNAQRRFMKPMAIHVPNAEAAIAMHEIAAEFPAMKFILLTMGGEDWHSAVAAAKRHVNLYLEISGTLDSDKIAYATSMLTPRKVLYGSCLPYSDPQLTIGLVEETKTLSANDRNRVYYQNAQQLFIVERESD
;
A
#
# COMPACT_ATOMS: atom_id res chain seq x y z
N MET A 1 3.73 -20.96 2.87
CA MET A 1 3.70 -20.02 1.73
C MET A 1 4.26 -18.71 2.23
N PRO A 2 5.19 -18.05 1.52
CA PRO A 2 5.69 -16.75 1.94
C PRO A 2 4.57 -15.70 1.91
N ILE A 3 4.64 -14.71 2.81
CA ILE A 3 3.68 -13.60 2.86
C ILE A 3 4.46 -12.29 2.90
N PHE A 4 4.11 -11.38 2.00
CA PHE A 4 4.51 -9.99 2.03
C PHE A 4 3.27 -9.15 2.37
N ASP A 5 3.21 -8.66 3.60
CA ASP A 5 2.14 -7.74 4.02
C ASP A 5 2.40 -6.36 3.42
N SER A 6 1.63 -5.99 2.42
CA SER A 6 1.82 -4.73 1.70
C SER A 6 1.15 -3.53 2.38
N HIS A 7 0.43 -3.72 3.49
CA HIS A 7 -0.25 -2.65 4.19
C HIS A 7 -0.36 -2.92 5.70
N ALA A 8 0.57 -2.36 6.44
CA ALA A 8 0.55 -2.35 7.90
C ALA A 8 1.05 -1.00 8.43
N TYR A 9 0.82 -0.73 9.70
CA TYR A 9 1.21 0.53 10.33
C TYR A 9 2.22 0.33 11.44
N LEU A 10 3.20 1.22 11.50
CA LEU A 10 3.92 1.52 12.73
C LEU A 10 3.08 2.54 13.49
N ALA A 11 2.49 2.13 14.60
CA ALA A 11 1.60 2.94 15.43
C ALA A 11 2.18 3.01 16.86
N ASP A 12 3.19 3.86 17.04
CA ASP A 12 3.98 3.99 18.26
C ASP A 12 3.66 5.26 19.06
N THR A 13 2.62 5.98 18.70
CA THR A 13 2.21 7.22 19.35
C THR A 13 0.85 7.11 20.03
N SER A 14 0.65 7.93 21.07
CA SER A 14 -0.62 8.03 21.80
C SER A 14 -1.79 8.56 20.98
N LEU A 15 -1.55 9.01 19.74
CA LEU A 15 -2.59 9.48 18.84
C LEU A 15 -3.30 8.32 18.11
N SER A 16 -2.76 7.12 18.18
CA SER A 16 -3.38 5.94 17.59
C SER A 16 -4.18 5.18 18.64
N HIS A 17 -5.43 4.82 18.34
CA HIS A 17 -6.23 3.94 19.17
C HIS A 17 -5.71 2.49 19.24
N ALA A 18 -4.85 2.13 18.31
CA ALA A 18 -4.19 0.83 18.27
C ALA A 18 -2.67 1.07 18.24
N MET A 19 -1.93 0.29 19.03
CA MET A 19 -0.48 0.44 19.20
C MET A 19 0.26 -0.72 18.53
N ALA A 20 1.25 -0.40 17.70
CA ALA A 20 2.19 -1.36 17.15
C ALA A 20 3.59 -0.75 17.10
N SER A 21 4.40 -1.04 18.11
CA SER A 21 5.83 -0.76 18.08
C SER A 21 6.55 -1.67 17.07
N GLN A 22 7.78 -1.35 16.73
CA GLN A 22 8.64 -2.23 15.90
C GLN A 22 8.66 -3.67 16.44
N GLN A 23 8.81 -3.85 17.75
CA GLN A 23 8.83 -5.17 18.38
C GLN A 23 7.50 -5.91 18.22
N ALA A 24 6.36 -5.21 18.30
CA ALA A 24 5.05 -5.80 18.07
C ALA A 24 4.88 -6.24 16.61
N VAL A 25 5.35 -5.44 15.65
CA VAL A 25 5.37 -5.81 14.23
C VAL A 25 6.22 -7.07 14.01
N LEU A 26 7.45 -7.11 14.51
CA LEU A 26 8.34 -8.27 14.38
C LEU A 26 7.74 -9.53 15.01
N SER A 27 7.11 -9.41 16.19
CA SER A 27 6.41 -10.51 16.85
C SER A 27 5.24 -11.03 16.02
N THR A 28 4.50 -10.13 15.36
CA THR A 28 3.42 -10.48 14.44
C THR A 28 3.94 -11.18 13.18
N MET A 29 5.03 -10.67 12.59
CA MET A 29 5.67 -11.32 11.46
C MET A 29 6.08 -12.75 11.80
N GLN A 30 6.68 -12.95 12.97
CA GLN A 30 7.06 -14.29 13.44
C GLN A 30 5.84 -15.20 13.64
N ARG A 31 4.78 -14.68 14.27
CA ARG A 31 3.54 -15.42 14.55
C ARG A 31 2.85 -15.89 13.29
N TYR A 32 2.72 -15.03 12.28
CA TYR A 32 2.02 -15.31 11.03
C TYR A 32 2.95 -15.74 9.89
N LYS A 33 4.26 -15.86 10.17
CA LYS A 33 5.30 -16.24 9.20
C LYS A 33 5.35 -15.30 7.99
N PHE A 34 5.32 -13.99 8.27
CA PHE A 34 5.54 -13.00 7.23
C PHE A 34 7.03 -12.90 6.89
N ASP A 35 7.35 -12.92 5.60
CA ASP A 35 8.71 -12.72 5.10
C ASP A 35 9.05 -11.24 4.98
N ALA A 36 8.06 -10.39 4.73
CA ALA A 36 8.21 -8.96 4.62
C ALA A 36 6.93 -8.21 4.98
N VAL A 37 7.10 -6.96 5.43
CA VAL A 37 6.02 -6.01 5.73
C VAL A 37 6.39 -4.63 5.19
N ALA A 38 5.48 -3.97 4.51
CA ALA A 38 5.59 -2.56 4.13
C ALA A 38 4.76 -1.71 5.09
N LEU A 39 5.45 -0.89 5.88
CA LEU A 39 4.89 -0.10 6.97
C LEU A 39 4.55 1.32 6.55
N ILE A 40 3.44 1.82 7.05
CA ILE A 40 3.05 3.22 7.04
C ILE A 40 3.25 3.78 8.44
N SER A 41 3.82 4.97 8.58
CA SER A 41 3.87 5.64 9.88
C SER A 41 2.49 6.13 10.28
N GLY A 42 2.00 5.70 11.45
CA GLY A 42 0.75 6.19 12.02
C GLY A 42 0.78 7.69 12.29
N THR A 43 1.92 8.23 12.72
CA THR A 43 2.11 9.69 12.87
C THR A 43 2.00 10.39 11.54
N ALA A 44 2.64 9.85 10.49
CA ALA A 44 2.61 10.44 9.15
C ALA A 44 1.20 10.44 8.55
N ALA A 45 0.45 9.37 8.75
CA ALA A 45 -0.92 9.25 8.25
C ALA A 45 -1.94 10.11 9.02
N SER A 46 -1.63 10.49 10.27
CA SER A 46 -2.60 11.16 11.14
C SER A 46 -2.40 12.67 11.27
N CYS A 47 -1.15 13.17 11.34
CA CYS A 47 -0.92 14.56 11.69
C CYS A 47 0.36 15.18 11.13
N ASP A 48 1.48 14.47 11.08
CA ASP A 48 2.78 15.02 10.69
C ASP A 48 3.57 14.01 9.86
N PHE A 49 3.45 14.15 8.54
CA PHE A 49 4.10 13.20 7.63
C PHE A 49 5.63 13.37 7.59
N VAL A 50 6.15 14.56 7.87
CA VAL A 50 7.60 14.79 7.90
C VAL A 50 8.24 14.08 9.09
N SER A 51 7.74 14.34 10.30
CA SER A 51 8.21 13.65 11.51
C SER A 51 7.92 12.15 11.46
N GLY A 52 6.78 11.76 10.91
CA GLY A 52 6.39 10.37 10.79
C GLY A 52 7.29 9.57 9.84
N ASN A 53 7.66 10.11 8.69
CA ASN A 53 8.61 9.51 7.77
C ASN A 53 10.00 9.34 8.41
N GLN A 54 10.44 10.34 9.16
CA GLN A 54 11.73 10.28 9.87
C GLN A 54 11.74 9.16 10.91
N ARG A 55 10.70 9.06 11.74
CA ARG A 55 10.55 7.99 12.74
C ARG A 55 10.46 6.61 12.11
N LEU A 56 9.67 6.49 11.03
CA LEU A 56 9.56 5.22 10.31
C LEU A 56 10.93 4.76 9.81
N ARG A 57 11.72 5.66 9.24
CA ARG A 57 13.06 5.36 8.76
C ARG A 57 13.95 4.74 9.85
N GLU A 58 13.82 5.17 11.09
CA GLU A 58 14.65 4.70 12.22
C GLU A 58 14.40 3.23 12.58
N VAL A 59 13.21 2.70 12.23
CA VAL A 59 12.81 1.33 12.54
C VAL A 59 12.90 0.38 11.35
N LEU A 60 13.00 0.90 10.12
CA LEU A 60 13.07 0.06 8.93
C LEU A 60 14.37 -0.74 8.88
N ASN A 61 14.27 -2.02 8.55
CA ASN A 61 15.40 -2.91 8.42
C ASN A 61 15.10 -3.97 7.35
N VAL A 62 15.73 -3.83 6.19
CA VAL A 62 15.52 -4.71 5.02
C VAL A 62 15.92 -6.15 5.32
N ASP A 63 16.96 -6.37 6.13
CA ASP A 63 17.44 -7.70 6.47
C ASP A 63 16.46 -8.44 7.41
N GLN A 64 15.57 -7.69 8.07
CA GLN A 64 14.45 -8.23 8.86
C GLN A 64 13.12 -8.23 8.09
N GLY A 65 13.12 -7.87 6.82
CA GLY A 65 11.89 -7.76 6.02
C GLY A 65 11.02 -6.53 6.33
N LEU A 66 11.57 -5.51 7.03
CA LEU A 66 10.85 -4.28 7.35
C LEU A 66 11.12 -3.22 6.29
N TYR A 67 10.11 -2.95 5.49
CA TYR A 67 10.07 -1.91 4.47
C TYR A 67 9.09 -0.81 4.85
N GLY A 68 9.09 0.31 4.13
CA GLY A 68 8.18 1.42 4.42
C GLY A 68 7.71 2.18 3.19
N TYR A 69 6.66 2.96 3.43
CA TYR A 69 6.15 3.97 2.52
C TYR A 69 6.64 5.35 2.92
N VAL A 70 7.04 6.16 1.95
CA VAL A 70 7.19 7.61 2.16
C VAL A 70 5.82 8.23 2.09
N THR A 71 5.29 8.69 3.21
CA THR A 71 3.99 9.36 3.26
C THR A 71 4.13 10.79 2.74
N LEU A 72 3.22 11.17 1.86
CA LEU A 72 3.15 12.45 1.17
C LEU A 72 1.72 13.01 1.29
N ASN A 73 1.58 14.32 1.20
CA ASN A 73 0.28 14.97 1.30
C ASN A 73 0.09 15.93 0.11
N ALA A 74 -1.00 15.78 -0.63
CA ALA A 74 -1.31 16.58 -1.80
C ALA A 74 -1.55 18.09 -1.46
N GLY A 75 -1.98 18.38 -0.23
CA GLY A 75 -2.14 19.74 0.26
C GLY A 75 -0.81 20.47 0.60
N TYR A 76 0.29 19.72 0.67
CA TYR A 76 1.64 20.22 1.01
C TYR A 76 2.68 19.74 -0.01
N PRO A 77 2.59 20.20 -1.27
CA PRO A 77 3.43 19.67 -2.35
C PRO A 77 4.93 19.97 -2.15
N ALA A 78 5.29 21.14 -1.64
CA ALA A 78 6.69 21.51 -1.43
C ALA A 78 7.39 20.58 -0.42
N GLU A 79 6.76 20.35 0.73
CA GLU A 79 7.25 19.44 1.77
C GLU A 79 7.24 17.99 1.28
N SER A 80 6.22 17.59 0.52
CA SER A 80 6.15 16.25 -0.08
C SER A 80 7.29 15.99 -1.06
N LEU A 81 7.66 16.96 -1.87
CA LEU A 81 8.82 16.88 -2.78
C LEU A 81 10.13 16.77 -2.01
N GLU A 82 10.26 17.46 -0.89
CA GLU A 82 11.43 17.35 -0.02
C GLU A 82 11.53 15.96 0.61
N GLU A 83 10.44 15.42 1.12
CA GLU A 83 10.38 14.07 1.68
C GLU A 83 10.70 13.00 0.63
N GLN A 84 10.23 13.15 -0.61
CA GLN A 84 10.63 12.27 -1.71
C GLN A 84 12.15 12.30 -1.93
N ARG A 85 12.76 13.47 -1.99
CA ARG A 85 14.22 13.58 -2.18
C ARG A 85 15.02 12.93 -1.05
N LYS A 86 14.54 13.06 0.20
CA LYS A 86 15.21 12.50 1.40
C LYS A 86 15.15 10.99 1.46
N HIS A 87 14.03 10.40 1.03
CA HIS A 87 13.69 9.02 1.38
C HIS A 87 13.54 8.08 0.18
N MET A 88 13.04 8.53 -0.98
CA MET A 88 12.71 7.61 -2.08
C MET A 88 13.91 6.95 -2.76
N THR A 89 15.13 7.47 -2.58
CA THR A 89 16.36 6.81 -3.08
C THR A 89 16.83 5.67 -2.19
N ARG A 90 16.28 5.55 -0.98
CA ARG A 90 16.69 4.54 -0.01
C ARG A 90 16.01 3.21 -0.31
N ARG A 91 16.73 2.09 -0.14
CA ARG A 91 16.22 0.74 -0.46
C ARG A 91 15.09 0.29 0.47
N GLU A 92 15.08 0.79 1.71
CA GLU A 92 14.07 0.44 2.71
C GLU A 92 12.69 1.07 2.44
N PHE A 93 12.63 2.17 1.69
CA PHE A 93 11.36 2.74 1.26
C PHE A 93 10.99 2.19 -0.12
N VAL A 94 9.93 1.40 -0.19
CA VAL A 94 9.54 0.65 -1.39
C VAL A 94 8.51 1.36 -2.26
N ALA A 95 7.79 2.32 -1.71
CA ALA A 95 6.76 3.08 -2.41
C ALA A 95 6.53 4.45 -1.77
N GLY A 96 5.90 5.36 -2.51
CA GLY A 96 5.24 6.54 -1.94
C GLY A 96 3.83 6.19 -1.48
N LEU A 97 3.30 6.94 -0.53
CA LEU A 97 1.91 6.91 -0.13
C LEU A 97 1.36 8.33 -0.16
N LEU A 98 0.32 8.56 -0.95
CA LEU A 98 -0.28 9.88 -1.13
C LEU A 98 -1.67 9.93 -0.51
N PHE A 99 -1.85 10.85 0.42
CA PHE A 99 -3.14 11.25 0.97
C PHE A 99 -3.63 12.55 0.34
N GLY A 100 -4.96 12.71 0.28
CA GLY A 100 -5.59 14.00 0.02
C GLY A 100 -5.44 14.96 1.20
N HIS A 101 -5.92 16.17 1.03
CA HIS A 101 -5.95 17.20 2.08
C HIS A 101 -7.30 17.15 2.81
N ASP A 102 -7.28 17.16 4.15
CA ASP A 102 -8.47 17.20 5.01
C ASP A 102 -9.56 16.16 4.64
N GLY A 103 -9.16 14.95 4.27
CA GLY A 103 -10.10 13.89 3.87
C GLY A 103 -10.67 14.05 2.46
N ILE A 104 -10.26 15.06 1.71
CA ILE A 104 -10.65 15.26 0.31
C ILE A 104 -9.88 14.24 -0.55
N PRO A 105 -10.54 13.58 -1.51
CA PRO A 105 -9.87 12.68 -2.44
C PRO A 105 -8.73 13.35 -3.21
N VAL A 106 -7.67 12.61 -3.46
CA VAL A 106 -6.56 13.07 -4.29
C VAL A 106 -7.05 13.25 -5.73
N THR A 107 -6.96 14.46 -6.26
CA THR A 107 -7.22 14.77 -7.67
C THR A 107 -5.94 14.76 -8.50
N LEU A 108 -6.07 14.67 -9.82
CA LEU A 108 -4.92 14.81 -10.71
C LEU A 108 -4.25 16.19 -10.58
N ALA A 109 -5.02 17.25 -10.38
CA ALA A 109 -4.50 18.61 -10.22
C ALA A 109 -3.56 18.69 -9.00
N ASP A 110 -4.01 18.17 -7.85
CA ASP A 110 -3.26 18.21 -6.60
C ASP A 110 -2.04 17.28 -6.61
N ALA A 111 -2.17 16.12 -7.26
CA ALA A 111 -1.13 15.10 -7.27
C ALA A 111 -0.04 15.32 -8.33
N ARG A 112 -0.31 16.09 -9.38
CA ARG A 112 0.52 16.16 -10.61
C ARG A 112 1.99 16.45 -10.33
N GLU A 113 2.30 17.39 -9.48
CA GLU A 113 3.67 17.78 -9.18
C GLU A 113 4.41 16.66 -8.42
N ILE A 114 3.76 16.10 -7.40
CA ILE A 114 4.29 15.00 -6.59
C ILE A 114 4.52 13.75 -7.45
N LEU A 115 3.57 13.41 -8.33
CA LEU A 115 3.67 12.24 -9.21
C LEU A 115 4.75 12.42 -10.29
N ASN A 116 4.93 13.64 -10.82
CA ASN A 116 6.03 13.95 -11.72
C ASN A 116 7.42 13.76 -11.07
N ALA A 117 7.54 14.06 -9.78
CA ALA A 117 8.76 13.77 -9.04
C ALA A 117 8.90 12.27 -8.76
N GLN A 118 7.81 11.59 -8.35
CA GLN A 118 7.79 10.17 -7.99
C GLN A 118 8.28 9.26 -9.13
N ARG A 119 7.88 9.51 -10.37
CA ARG A 119 8.24 8.65 -11.51
C ARG A 119 9.75 8.51 -11.73
N ARG A 120 10.57 9.45 -11.22
CA ARG A 120 12.04 9.38 -11.32
C ARG A 120 12.64 8.26 -10.49
N PHE A 121 11.93 7.82 -9.45
CA PHE A 121 12.39 6.77 -8.54
C PHE A 121 11.97 5.38 -8.99
N MET A 122 11.13 5.27 -10.03
CA MET A 122 10.59 3.99 -10.56
C MET A 122 9.89 3.13 -9.49
N LYS A 123 9.48 3.72 -8.38
CA LYS A 123 8.76 3.07 -7.28
C LYS A 123 7.27 3.38 -7.38
N PRO A 124 6.38 2.43 -7.01
CA PRO A 124 4.94 2.66 -7.07
C PRO A 124 4.49 3.76 -6.12
N MET A 125 3.27 4.24 -6.34
CA MET A 125 2.55 5.13 -5.45
C MET A 125 1.31 4.43 -4.91
N ALA A 126 1.21 4.26 -3.61
CA ALA A 126 -0.04 3.90 -2.97
C ALA A 126 -0.91 5.15 -2.81
N ILE A 127 -2.22 4.99 -3.00
CA ILE A 127 -3.19 6.08 -2.84
C ILE A 127 -4.32 5.58 -1.95
N HIS A 128 -4.66 6.40 -0.98
CA HIS A 128 -5.84 6.15 -0.15
C HIS A 128 -7.09 6.50 -0.95
N VAL A 129 -7.96 5.52 -1.14
CA VAL A 129 -9.19 5.61 -1.94
C VAL A 129 -10.38 5.28 -1.05
N PRO A 130 -10.92 6.26 -0.30
CA PRO A 130 -11.96 6.00 0.71
C PRO A 130 -13.36 5.80 0.11
N ASN A 131 -13.61 6.29 -1.10
CA ASN A 131 -14.96 6.32 -1.70
C ASN A 131 -14.92 6.28 -3.23
N ALA A 132 -16.10 6.29 -3.85
CA ALA A 132 -16.27 6.28 -5.31
C ALA A 132 -15.63 7.47 -6.02
N GLU A 133 -15.70 8.66 -5.45
CA GLU A 133 -15.12 9.87 -6.03
C GLU A 133 -13.60 9.74 -6.17
N ALA A 134 -12.93 9.26 -5.11
CA ALA A 134 -11.51 8.95 -5.13
C ALA A 134 -11.17 7.87 -6.17
N ALA A 135 -12.00 6.82 -6.30
CA ALA A 135 -11.79 5.77 -7.30
C ALA A 135 -11.97 6.32 -8.73
N ILE A 136 -12.91 7.25 -8.96
CA ILE A 136 -13.10 7.92 -10.25
C ILE A 136 -11.90 8.79 -10.60
N ALA A 137 -11.37 9.57 -9.64
CA ALA A 137 -10.17 10.39 -9.84
C ALA A 137 -8.96 9.56 -10.29
N MET A 138 -8.88 8.30 -9.88
CA MET A 138 -7.81 7.38 -10.30
C MET A 138 -7.82 7.09 -11.81
N HIS A 139 -8.94 7.26 -12.52
CA HIS A 139 -8.96 7.11 -13.98
C HIS A 139 -8.09 8.17 -14.67
N GLU A 140 -8.17 9.41 -14.24
CA GLU A 140 -7.37 10.51 -14.80
C GLU A 140 -5.90 10.36 -14.41
N ILE A 141 -5.64 10.08 -13.14
CA ILE A 141 -4.28 9.89 -12.62
C ILE A 141 -3.58 8.73 -13.33
N ALA A 142 -4.23 7.58 -13.45
CA ALA A 142 -3.63 6.42 -14.10
C ALA A 142 -3.41 6.61 -15.60
N ALA A 143 -4.28 7.37 -16.28
CA ALA A 143 -4.14 7.70 -17.69
C ALA A 143 -2.99 8.68 -17.96
N GLU A 144 -2.81 9.68 -17.09
CA GLU A 144 -1.74 10.67 -17.19
C GLU A 144 -0.35 10.07 -16.93
N PHE A 145 -0.28 9.05 -16.04
CA PHE A 145 0.97 8.41 -15.63
C PHE A 145 1.00 6.91 -15.98
N PRO A 146 0.92 6.51 -17.25
CA PRO A 146 0.76 5.12 -17.65
C PRO A 146 1.96 4.23 -17.31
N ALA A 147 3.15 4.79 -17.15
CA ALA A 147 4.36 4.06 -16.76
C ALA A 147 4.49 3.85 -15.25
N MET A 148 3.75 4.62 -14.42
CA MET A 148 3.76 4.46 -12.98
C MET A 148 2.80 3.35 -12.56
N LYS A 149 3.13 2.67 -11.46
CA LYS A 149 2.24 1.71 -10.80
C LYS A 149 1.57 2.37 -9.61
N PHE A 150 0.27 2.16 -9.47
CA PHE A 150 -0.52 2.68 -8.36
C PHE A 150 -1.16 1.54 -7.59
N ILE A 151 -1.19 1.64 -6.26
CA ILE A 151 -1.82 0.68 -5.36
C ILE A 151 -2.99 1.38 -4.68
N LEU A 152 -4.21 0.92 -4.93
CA LEU A 152 -5.39 1.40 -4.25
C LEU A 152 -5.53 0.65 -2.93
N LEU A 153 -5.29 1.35 -1.81
CA LEU A 153 -5.34 0.76 -0.48
C LEU A 153 -6.79 0.44 -0.08
N THR A 154 -6.93 -0.54 0.83
CA THR A 154 -8.22 -0.99 1.39
C THR A 154 -9.26 -1.34 0.33
N MET A 155 -8.81 -1.83 -0.81
CA MET A 155 -9.63 -2.24 -1.94
C MET A 155 -10.58 -1.14 -2.47
N GLY A 156 -10.31 0.14 -2.14
CA GLY A 156 -11.16 1.27 -2.53
C GLY A 156 -12.29 1.57 -1.56
N GLY A 157 -12.20 1.10 -0.31
CA GLY A 157 -13.11 1.47 0.77
C GLY A 157 -14.54 0.97 0.57
N GLU A 158 -15.53 1.81 0.89
CA GLU A 158 -16.94 1.44 0.84
C GLU A 158 -17.44 1.11 -0.57
N ASP A 159 -16.96 1.86 -1.58
CA ASP A 159 -17.33 1.64 -2.99
C ASP A 159 -16.24 0.89 -3.76
N TRP A 160 -15.86 -0.26 -3.23
CA TRP A 160 -14.83 -1.12 -3.81
C TRP A 160 -15.11 -1.53 -5.28
N HIS A 161 -16.37 -1.54 -5.71
CA HIS A 161 -16.72 -1.84 -7.11
C HIS A 161 -16.13 -0.80 -8.08
N SER A 162 -16.16 0.49 -7.70
CA SER A 162 -15.57 1.56 -8.50
C SER A 162 -14.05 1.41 -8.60
N ALA A 163 -13.37 1.00 -7.52
CA ALA A 163 -11.93 0.72 -7.54
C ALA A 163 -11.60 -0.50 -8.43
N VAL A 164 -12.39 -1.58 -8.36
CA VAL A 164 -12.24 -2.74 -9.26
C VAL A 164 -12.45 -2.33 -10.72
N ALA A 165 -13.46 -1.51 -11.01
CA ALA A 165 -13.73 -1.02 -12.37
C ALA A 165 -12.57 -0.15 -12.90
N ALA A 166 -12.03 0.74 -12.06
CA ALA A 166 -10.85 1.54 -12.40
C ALA A 166 -9.63 0.65 -12.69
N ALA A 167 -9.34 -0.30 -11.80
CA ALA A 167 -8.23 -1.22 -11.96
C ALA A 167 -8.38 -2.16 -13.17
N LYS A 168 -9.62 -2.50 -13.58
CA LYS A 168 -9.88 -3.24 -14.82
C LYS A 168 -9.53 -2.43 -16.06
N ARG A 169 -9.83 -1.14 -16.05
CA ARG A 169 -9.61 -0.24 -17.20
C ARG A 169 -8.13 0.15 -17.36
N HIS A 170 -7.39 0.25 -16.26
CA HIS A 170 -5.99 0.70 -16.26
C HIS A 170 -5.04 -0.40 -15.81
N VAL A 171 -4.10 -0.78 -16.68
CA VAL A 171 -3.14 -1.87 -16.42
C VAL A 171 -2.18 -1.57 -15.28
N ASN A 172 -1.99 -0.32 -14.98
CA ASN A 172 -1.07 0.19 -13.95
C ASN A 172 -1.72 0.41 -12.57
N LEU A 173 -3.02 0.07 -12.39
CA LEU A 173 -3.70 0.08 -11.09
C LEU A 173 -3.73 -1.32 -10.48
N TYR A 174 -3.40 -1.41 -9.19
CA TYR A 174 -3.41 -2.61 -8.35
C TYR A 174 -4.32 -2.38 -7.16
N LEU A 175 -4.91 -3.45 -6.62
CA LEU A 175 -5.74 -3.38 -5.41
C LEU A 175 -5.04 -4.07 -4.24
N GLU A 176 -5.09 -3.47 -3.08
CA GLU A 176 -4.66 -4.06 -1.82
C GLU A 176 -5.92 -4.38 -0.98
N ILE A 177 -6.00 -5.59 -0.43
CA ILE A 177 -7.27 -6.18 0.08
C ILE A 177 -7.52 -5.97 1.58
N SER A 178 -6.72 -5.22 2.31
CA SER A 178 -7.01 -4.94 3.72
C SER A 178 -8.36 -4.23 3.88
N GLY A 179 -8.97 -4.35 5.04
CA GLY A 179 -10.29 -3.78 5.29
C GLY A 179 -11.46 -4.50 4.60
N THR A 180 -11.18 -5.49 3.76
CA THR A 180 -12.21 -6.40 3.22
C THR A 180 -12.68 -7.34 4.32
N LEU A 181 -14.01 -7.47 4.47
CA LEU A 181 -14.65 -8.35 5.46
C LEU A 181 -15.42 -9.51 4.81
N ASP A 182 -15.19 -9.74 3.52
CA ASP A 182 -15.94 -10.69 2.73
C ASP A 182 -15.06 -11.31 1.64
N SER A 183 -14.95 -12.64 1.62
CA SER A 183 -14.17 -13.38 0.63
C SER A 183 -14.74 -13.27 -0.79
N ASP A 184 -16.06 -13.01 -0.94
CA ASP A 184 -16.68 -12.83 -2.25
C ASP A 184 -16.17 -11.55 -2.95
N LYS A 185 -15.78 -10.52 -2.20
CA LYS A 185 -15.15 -9.32 -2.77
C LYS A 185 -13.77 -9.66 -3.39
N ILE A 186 -12.98 -10.50 -2.72
CA ILE A 186 -11.70 -10.97 -3.24
C ILE A 186 -11.93 -11.84 -4.48
N ALA A 187 -12.89 -12.76 -4.43
CA ALA A 187 -13.27 -13.60 -5.56
C ALA A 187 -13.68 -12.75 -6.78
N TYR A 188 -14.54 -11.75 -6.57
CA TYR A 188 -14.96 -10.84 -7.62
C TYR A 188 -13.78 -10.05 -8.20
N ALA A 189 -12.96 -9.40 -7.36
CA ALA A 189 -11.81 -8.63 -7.80
C ALA A 189 -10.83 -9.48 -8.62
N THR A 190 -10.49 -10.67 -8.14
CA THR A 190 -9.55 -11.57 -8.83
C THR A 190 -10.12 -12.14 -10.13
N SER A 191 -11.44 -12.34 -10.22
CA SER A 191 -12.10 -12.73 -11.48
C SER A 191 -12.10 -11.62 -12.53
N MET A 192 -12.27 -10.36 -12.08
CA MET A 192 -12.32 -9.20 -12.97
C MET A 192 -10.94 -8.70 -13.40
N LEU A 193 -9.93 -8.84 -12.56
CA LEU A 193 -8.59 -8.21 -12.73
C LEU A 193 -7.47 -9.21 -13.00
N THR A 194 -7.68 -10.47 -12.77
CA THR A 194 -6.68 -11.51 -12.54
C THR A 194 -5.99 -11.37 -11.16
N PRO A 195 -5.56 -12.49 -10.54
CA PRO A 195 -4.84 -12.48 -9.27
C PRO A 195 -3.53 -11.68 -9.27
N ARG A 196 -2.97 -11.38 -10.45
CA ARG A 196 -1.70 -10.61 -10.60
C ARG A 196 -1.82 -9.14 -10.21
N LYS A 197 -3.02 -8.61 -10.06
CA LYS A 197 -3.29 -7.20 -9.73
C LYS A 197 -3.77 -6.99 -8.29
N VAL A 198 -3.75 -8.04 -7.48
CA VAL A 198 -4.25 -8.03 -6.11
C VAL A 198 -3.13 -8.33 -5.14
N LEU A 199 -2.99 -7.49 -4.11
CA LEU A 199 -1.96 -7.59 -3.08
C LEU A 199 -2.60 -7.91 -1.73
N TYR A 200 -1.93 -8.76 -0.96
CA TYR A 200 -2.27 -8.97 0.43
C TYR A 200 -1.84 -7.77 1.28
N GLY A 201 -2.69 -7.38 2.23
CA GLY A 201 -2.40 -6.45 3.29
C GLY A 201 -3.26 -6.76 4.50
N SER A 202 -2.70 -6.59 5.70
CA SER A 202 -3.40 -6.88 6.95
C SER A 202 -4.10 -5.68 7.56
N CYS A 203 -3.61 -4.48 7.29
CA CYS A 203 -3.95 -3.26 8.02
C CYS A 203 -3.60 -3.33 9.53
N LEU A 204 -2.58 -4.13 9.91
CA LEU A 204 -2.07 -4.19 11.28
C LEU A 204 -1.70 -2.77 11.76
N PRO A 205 -2.00 -2.37 12.99
CA PRO A 205 -2.65 -3.07 14.09
C PRO A 205 -4.17 -2.90 14.14
N TYR A 206 -4.77 -2.24 13.17
CA TYR A 206 -6.22 -1.95 13.15
C TYR A 206 -7.05 -3.20 12.89
N SER A 207 -6.45 -4.22 12.26
CA SER A 207 -7.05 -5.53 12.05
C SER A 207 -6.06 -6.64 12.39
N ASP A 208 -6.56 -7.78 12.87
CA ASP A 208 -5.73 -8.97 13.06
C ASP A 208 -5.43 -9.60 11.67
N PRO A 209 -4.16 -9.85 11.33
CA PRO A 209 -3.79 -10.50 10.08
C PRO A 209 -4.51 -11.81 9.79
N GLN A 210 -4.89 -12.56 10.84
CA GLN A 210 -5.65 -13.81 10.71
C GLN A 210 -6.95 -13.62 9.94
N LEU A 211 -7.60 -12.46 10.08
CA LEU A 211 -8.83 -12.15 9.35
C LEU A 211 -8.59 -12.17 7.84
N THR A 212 -7.64 -11.34 7.35
CA THR A 212 -7.38 -11.25 5.92
C THR A 212 -6.77 -12.55 5.35
N ILE A 213 -5.95 -13.26 6.13
CA ILE A 213 -5.46 -14.60 5.77
C ILE A 213 -6.67 -15.54 5.58
N GLY A 214 -7.59 -15.59 6.54
CA GLY A 214 -8.79 -16.43 6.47
C GLY A 214 -9.62 -16.14 5.21
N LEU A 215 -9.85 -14.88 4.89
CA LEU A 215 -10.61 -14.47 3.70
C LEU A 215 -9.95 -14.93 2.38
N VAL A 216 -8.62 -14.82 2.28
CA VAL A 216 -7.88 -15.32 1.10
C VAL A 216 -7.99 -16.85 1.00
N GLU A 217 -7.87 -17.57 2.13
CA GLU A 217 -7.99 -19.04 2.14
C GLU A 217 -9.42 -19.50 1.83
N GLU A 218 -10.45 -18.78 2.27
CA GLU A 218 -11.86 -19.04 1.97
C GLU A 218 -12.25 -18.75 0.52
N THR A 219 -11.47 -17.94 -0.18
CA THR A 219 -11.70 -17.59 -1.60
C THR A 219 -11.45 -18.81 -2.50
N LYS A 220 -12.50 -19.61 -2.73
CA LYS A 220 -12.45 -20.91 -3.45
C LYS A 220 -11.99 -20.80 -4.89
N THR A 221 -12.16 -19.64 -5.51
CA THR A 221 -11.77 -19.40 -6.91
C THR A 221 -10.26 -19.25 -7.10
N LEU A 222 -9.50 -19.04 -6.03
CA LEU A 222 -8.04 -18.93 -6.08
C LEU A 222 -7.37 -20.32 -6.03
N SER A 223 -6.58 -20.62 -7.05
CA SER A 223 -5.65 -21.74 -6.99
C SER A 223 -4.51 -21.50 -5.99
N ALA A 224 -3.75 -22.52 -5.62
CA ALA A 224 -2.58 -22.36 -4.76
C ALA A 224 -1.54 -21.39 -5.36
N ASN A 225 -1.37 -21.38 -6.68
CA ASN A 225 -0.48 -20.45 -7.36
C ASN A 225 -1.03 -19.01 -7.30
N ASP A 226 -2.33 -18.83 -7.43
CA ASP A 226 -2.96 -17.50 -7.33
C ASP A 226 -2.86 -16.94 -5.91
N ARG A 227 -3.06 -17.76 -4.88
CA ARG A 227 -2.83 -17.36 -3.50
C ARG A 227 -1.38 -16.93 -3.27
N ASN A 228 -0.39 -17.66 -3.80
CA ASN A 228 1.01 -17.28 -3.70
C ASN A 228 1.30 -15.93 -4.39
N ARG A 229 0.63 -15.64 -5.49
CA ARG A 229 0.71 -14.31 -6.13
C ARG A 229 0.16 -13.21 -5.24
N VAL A 230 -1.04 -13.40 -4.71
CA VAL A 230 -1.71 -12.43 -3.83
C VAL A 230 -0.89 -12.21 -2.56
N TYR A 231 -0.43 -13.28 -1.92
CA TYR A 231 0.33 -13.20 -0.68
C TYR A 231 1.73 -12.61 -0.82
N TYR A 232 2.43 -12.86 -1.94
CA TYR A 232 3.84 -12.54 -1.99
C TYR A 232 4.33 -11.99 -3.33
N GLN A 233 4.12 -12.72 -4.42
CA GLN A 233 4.81 -12.43 -5.68
C GLN A 233 4.46 -11.05 -6.25
N ASN A 234 3.20 -10.61 -6.13
CA ASN A 234 2.78 -9.32 -6.67
C ASN A 234 3.45 -8.17 -5.91
N ALA A 235 3.49 -8.23 -4.57
CA ALA A 235 4.17 -7.23 -3.76
C ALA A 235 5.68 -7.24 -4.03
N GLN A 236 6.30 -8.42 -4.12
CA GLN A 236 7.72 -8.55 -4.45
C GLN A 236 8.05 -7.89 -5.80
N GLN A 237 7.24 -8.15 -6.84
CA GLN A 237 7.45 -7.57 -8.16
C GLN A 237 7.23 -6.05 -8.21
N LEU A 238 6.32 -5.52 -7.37
CA LEU A 238 6.05 -4.10 -7.34
C LEU A 238 7.08 -3.31 -6.54
N PHE A 239 7.52 -3.85 -5.41
CA PHE A 239 8.32 -3.11 -4.42
C PHE A 239 9.81 -3.37 -4.54
N ILE A 240 10.19 -4.54 -4.97
CA ILE A 240 11.59 -4.92 -5.07
C ILE A 240 11.95 -4.91 -6.55
N VAL A 241 12.48 -3.79 -7.02
CA VAL A 241 13.25 -3.78 -8.26
C VAL A 241 14.34 -4.83 -8.08
N GLU A 242 14.36 -5.82 -8.96
CA GLU A 242 15.23 -6.99 -8.90
C GLU A 242 16.63 -6.60 -8.41
N ARG A 243 17.14 -7.32 -7.42
CA ARG A 243 18.57 -7.34 -7.18
C ARG A 243 19.17 -7.87 -8.47
N GLU A 244 19.87 -7.04 -9.23
CA GLU A 244 20.82 -7.56 -10.18
C GLU A 244 21.68 -8.54 -9.38
N SER A 245 21.57 -9.81 -9.72
CA SER A 245 22.42 -10.84 -9.18
C SER A 245 23.84 -10.54 -9.68
N ASP A 246 24.67 -10.02 -8.79
CA ASP A 246 26.12 -10.01 -8.99
C ASP A 246 26.65 -11.43 -9.12
#